data_0a872319c42f14d696a542d8ea61a6ac
#
_entry.id   0a872319c42f14d696a542d8ea61a6ac
#
_cell.length_a   1.000
_cell.length_b   1.000
_cell.length_c   1.000
_cell.angle_alpha   90.00
_cell.angle_beta   90.00
_cell.angle_gamma   90.00
#
_symmetry.space_group_name_H-M   'P 1'
#
loop_
_entity.id
_entity.type
_entity.pdbx_description
1 polymer ?
#
loop_
_entity_poly.entity_id
_entity_poly.type
_entity_poly.pdbx_seq_one_letter_code
_entity_poly.pdbx_strand_id
1 'polypeptide(L)'
;MTVRLADIIEVLDEAYPPRLAQGWDSVGLVCGDPSEVVDAVAIAVDATPAVVAQVPERGLLLAHHPLLLRGVDSVSADTAKGALIRSMIRTGRALFAAHTHADSASPGVSDALAGALGLEVSGVLSPVPSGPALDKWVVFVPSKDAAALRTAMFAAGAGQIGDYSQCSW
;
A
#
# COMPACT_ATOMS: atom_id res chain seq x y z
N MET A 1 -19.29 15.71 8.04
CA MET A 1 -18.33 15.52 6.93
C MET A 1 -18.39 14.04 6.59
N THR A 2 -18.63 13.68 5.34
CA THR A 2 -18.76 12.29 4.91
C THR A 2 -17.41 11.86 4.34
N VAL A 3 -16.79 10.81 4.88
CA VAL A 3 -15.48 10.31 4.47
C VAL A 3 -15.67 8.99 3.75
N ARG A 4 -15.18 8.86 2.53
CA ARG A 4 -15.22 7.61 1.77
C ARG A 4 -14.00 6.74 2.11
N LEU A 5 -14.13 5.45 1.91
CA LEU A 5 -13.02 4.52 2.08
C LEU A 5 -11.83 4.90 1.19
N ALA A 6 -12.06 5.35 -0.05
CA ALA A 6 -11.02 5.84 -0.94
C ALA A 6 -10.20 7.00 -0.33
N ASP A 7 -10.86 7.94 0.34
CA ASP A 7 -10.20 9.11 0.94
C ASP A 7 -9.28 8.68 2.10
N ILE A 8 -9.67 7.62 2.84
CA ILE A 8 -8.83 7.05 3.91
C ILE A 8 -7.65 6.27 3.32
N ILE A 9 -7.88 5.51 2.25
CA ILE A 9 -6.82 4.75 1.56
C ILE A 9 -5.75 5.72 1.03
N GLU A 10 -6.14 6.84 0.43
CA GLU A 10 -5.20 7.85 -0.06
C GLU A 10 -4.28 8.36 1.07
N VAL A 11 -4.84 8.67 2.23
CA VAL A 11 -4.07 9.10 3.42
C VAL A 11 -3.13 7.99 3.90
N LEU A 12 -3.59 6.73 3.90
CA LEU A 12 -2.77 5.60 4.33
C LEU A 12 -1.63 5.32 3.34
N ASP A 13 -1.89 5.40 2.04
CA ASP A 13 -0.90 5.19 0.98
C ASP A 13 0.13 6.34 0.93
N GLU A 14 -0.25 7.56 1.30
CA GLU A 14 0.67 8.68 1.47
C GLU A 14 1.58 8.47 2.69
N ALA A 15 1.00 8.07 3.83
CA ALA A 15 1.76 7.83 5.06
C ALA A 15 2.64 6.57 4.97
N TYR A 16 2.13 5.53 4.35
CA TYR A 16 2.76 4.22 4.21
C TYR A 16 2.77 3.77 2.74
N PRO A 17 3.66 4.33 1.91
CA PRO A 17 3.66 4.06 0.47
C PRO A 17 3.78 2.56 0.15
N PRO A 18 2.90 1.98 -0.68
CA PRO A 18 2.91 0.54 -0.99
C PRO A 18 4.24 0.04 -1.56
N ARG A 19 5.04 0.91 -2.20
CA ARG A 19 6.39 0.59 -2.70
C ARG A 19 7.40 0.18 -1.61
N LEU A 20 7.10 0.47 -0.35
CA LEU A 20 7.92 0.10 0.80
C LEU A 20 7.61 -1.33 1.30
N ALA A 21 6.56 -1.96 0.79
CA ALA A 21 6.23 -3.33 1.16
C ALA A 21 7.29 -4.32 0.66
N GLN A 22 7.52 -5.36 1.46
CA GLN A 22 8.37 -6.47 1.06
C GLN A 22 7.74 -7.23 -0.12
N GLY A 23 8.54 -7.76 -1.04
CA GLY A 23 8.06 -8.42 -2.26
C GLY A 23 7.20 -9.68 -2.03
N TRP A 24 7.19 -10.24 -0.84
CA TRP A 24 6.38 -11.38 -0.43
C TRP A 24 5.09 -10.98 0.29
N ASP A 25 4.91 -9.70 0.60
CA ASP A 25 3.82 -9.19 1.44
C ASP A 25 2.53 -8.95 0.64
N SER A 26 1.43 -8.78 1.37
CA SER A 26 0.10 -8.47 0.82
C SER A 26 -0.51 -7.36 1.64
N VAL A 27 -0.35 -6.12 1.18
CA VAL A 27 -0.77 -4.90 1.88
C VAL A 27 -1.91 -4.19 1.16
N GLY A 28 -2.55 -3.25 1.83
CA GLY A 28 -3.61 -2.44 1.25
C GLY A 28 -5.03 -2.98 1.54
N LEU A 29 -5.98 -2.61 0.70
CA LEU A 29 -7.39 -2.99 0.88
C LEU A 29 -7.58 -4.49 0.63
N VAL A 30 -8.04 -5.21 1.65
CA VAL A 30 -8.32 -6.66 1.61
C VAL A 30 -9.77 -6.94 1.20
N CYS A 31 -10.73 -6.18 1.77
CA CYS A 31 -12.13 -6.18 1.36
C CYS A 31 -12.80 -4.85 1.71
N GLY A 32 -13.81 -4.48 0.96
CA GLY A 32 -14.55 -3.22 1.05
C GLY A 32 -14.69 -2.57 -0.32
N ASP A 33 -15.60 -1.62 -0.44
CA ASP A 33 -15.80 -0.82 -1.64
C ASP A 33 -15.23 0.60 -1.41
N PRO A 34 -14.22 1.04 -2.17
CA PRO A 34 -13.62 2.37 -2.03
C PRO A 34 -14.61 3.53 -2.12
N SER A 35 -15.76 3.34 -2.78
CA SER A 35 -16.79 4.37 -2.93
C SER A 35 -17.70 4.50 -1.70
N GLU A 36 -17.72 3.51 -0.80
CA GLU A 36 -18.58 3.51 0.39
C GLU A 36 -18.08 4.48 1.46
N VAL A 37 -19.04 4.95 2.24
CA VAL A 37 -18.79 5.83 3.40
C VAL A 37 -18.36 5.00 4.58
N VAL A 38 -17.32 5.47 5.27
CA VAL A 38 -16.80 4.88 6.50
C VAL A 38 -17.24 5.74 7.69
N ASP A 39 -17.93 5.11 8.64
CA ASP A 39 -18.45 5.79 9.82
C ASP A 39 -17.48 5.72 11.03
N ALA A 40 -16.58 4.74 11.03
CA ALA A 40 -15.59 4.54 12.11
C ALA A 40 -14.36 3.80 11.61
N VAL A 41 -13.21 4.06 12.24
CA VAL A 41 -11.97 3.30 12.03
C VAL A 41 -11.60 2.62 13.34
N ALA A 42 -11.41 1.29 13.29
CA ALA A 42 -10.83 0.51 14.37
C ALA A 42 -9.42 0.06 13.99
N ILE A 43 -8.50 0.03 14.95
CA ILE A 43 -7.11 -0.37 14.73
C ILE A 43 -6.83 -1.62 15.56
N ALA A 44 -6.20 -2.62 14.95
CA ALA A 44 -5.78 -3.83 15.64
C ALA A 44 -4.52 -4.43 15.01
N VAL A 45 -3.85 -5.32 15.72
CA VAL A 45 -2.74 -6.09 15.15
C VAL A 45 -3.26 -7.15 14.20
N ASP A 46 -4.28 -7.90 14.62
CA ASP A 46 -4.84 -9.04 13.87
C ASP A 46 -6.34 -8.87 13.60
N ALA A 47 -6.77 -9.23 12.40
CA ALA A 47 -8.17 -9.33 12.04
C ALA A 47 -8.78 -10.66 12.50
N THR A 48 -8.89 -10.85 13.83
CA THR A 48 -9.55 -12.04 14.40
C THR A 48 -11.08 -11.89 14.38
N PRO A 49 -11.87 -12.99 14.45
CA PRO A 49 -13.32 -12.90 14.54
C PRO A 49 -13.80 -12.04 15.71
N ALA A 50 -13.13 -12.09 16.86
CA ALA A 50 -13.45 -11.30 18.04
C ALA A 50 -13.21 -9.80 17.83
N VAL A 51 -12.15 -9.43 17.12
CA VAL A 51 -11.83 -8.05 16.75
C VAL A 51 -12.84 -7.54 15.72
N VAL A 52 -13.07 -8.30 14.64
CA VAL A 52 -14.03 -7.92 13.60
C VAL A 52 -15.45 -7.72 14.16
N ALA A 53 -15.87 -8.52 15.13
CA ALA A 53 -17.17 -8.36 15.78
C ALA A 53 -17.33 -7.03 16.54
N GLN A 54 -16.23 -6.41 16.96
CA GLN A 54 -16.23 -5.11 17.66
C GLN A 54 -16.20 -3.92 16.71
N VAL A 55 -15.85 -4.12 15.44
CA VAL A 55 -15.89 -3.04 14.44
C VAL A 55 -17.35 -2.69 14.16
N PRO A 56 -17.77 -1.42 14.20
CA PRO A 56 -19.13 -1.02 13.80
C PRO A 56 -19.46 -1.45 12.37
N GLU A 57 -20.72 -1.61 12.06
CA GLU A 57 -21.17 -1.75 10.66
C GLU A 57 -20.70 -0.52 9.86
N ARG A 58 -20.33 -0.72 8.59
CA ARG A 58 -19.73 0.32 7.74
C ARG A 58 -18.43 0.93 8.32
N GLY A 59 -17.76 0.19 9.22
CA GLY A 59 -16.47 0.58 9.77
C GLY A 59 -15.30 0.00 8.97
N LEU A 60 -14.15 0.68 9.03
CA LEU A 60 -12.87 0.16 8.54
C LEU A 60 -12.10 -0.48 9.70
N LEU A 61 -11.68 -1.71 9.53
CA LEU A 61 -10.61 -2.30 10.35
C LEU A 61 -9.27 -2.06 9.68
N LEU A 62 -8.43 -1.26 10.30
CA LEU A 62 -7.02 -1.12 9.96
C LEU A 62 -6.24 -2.15 10.77
N ALA A 63 -5.83 -3.23 10.13
CA ALA A 63 -5.04 -4.30 10.75
C ALA A 63 -3.57 -4.18 10.35
N HIS A 64 -2.67 -4.54 11.27
CA HIS A 64 -1.25 -4.64 10.94
C HIS A 64 -0.99 -5.90 10.12
N HIS A 65 -1.33 -7.06 10.63
CA HIS A 65 -1.11 -8.32 9.94
C HIS A 65 -2.13 -8.57 8.82
N PRO A 66 -1.69 -8.93 7.60
CA PRO A 66 -2.60 -9.23 6.51
C PRO A 66 -3.37 -10.53 6.76
N LEU A 67 -4.70 -10.48 6.69
CA LEU A 67 -5.56 -11.66 6.80
C LEU A 67 -5.28 -12.66 5.67
N LEU A 68 -5.04 -12.14 4.46
CA LEU A 68 -4.76 -12.91 3.24
C LEU A 68 -3.34 -12.60 2.76
N LEU A 69 -2.34 -13.25 3.34
CA LEU A 69 -0.93 -13.08 2.96
C LEU A 69 -0.59 -13.76 1.63
N ARG A 70 -1.36 -14.76 1.24
CA ARG A 70 -1.21 -15.49 -0.02
C ARG A 70 -2.51 -15.47 -0.78
N GLY A 71 -2.45 -15.60 -2.10
CA GLY A 71 -3.64 -15.76 -2.93
C GLY A 71 -4.54 -16.88 -2.42
N VAL A 72 -5.85 -16.69 -2.51
CA VAL A 72 -6.87 -17.67 -2.13
C VAL A 72 -7.75 -17.99 -3.33
N ASP A 73 -8.08 -19.26 -3.50
CA ASP A 73 -8.95 -19.73 -4.58
C ASP A 73 -10.44 -19.66 -4.20
N SER A 74 -10.74 -19.46 -2.92
CA SER A 74 -12.11 -19.41 -2.41
C SER A 74 -12.23 -18.54 -1.16
N VAL A 75 -13.35 -17.84 -1.07
CA VAL A 75 -13.81 -17.11 0.13
C VAL A 75 -15.10 -17.74 0.69
N SER A 76 -15.27 -19.05 0.48
CA SER A 76 -16.40 -19.80 1.00
C SER A 76 -16.44 -19.76 2.53
N ALA A 77 -17.65 -19.69 3.10
CA ALA A 77 -17.87 -19.57 4.54
C ALA A 77 -17.59 -20.87 5.33
N ASP A 78 -17.24 -21.94 4.66
CA ASP A 78 -16.79 -23.20 5.27
C ASP A 78 -15.33 -23.13 5.77
N THR A 79 -14.58 -22.10 5.35
CA THR A 79 -13.24 -21.80 5.88
C THR A 79 -13.30 -20.62 6.87
N ALA A 80 -12.40 -20.61 7.86
CA ALA A 80 -12.35 -19.55 8.85
C ALA A 80 -12.13 -18.16 8.23
N LYS A 81 -11.20 -18.04 7.26
CA LYS A 81 -10.93 -16.77 6.57
C LYS A 81 -12.08 -16.37 5.65
N GLY A 82 -12.66 -17.30 4.92
CA GLY A 82 -13.82 -17.05 4.06
C GLY A 82 -15.05 -16.62 4.86
N ALA A 83 -15.33 -17.27 5.99
CA ALA A 83 -16.41 -16.87 6.90
C ALA A 83 -16.22 -15.43 7.39
N LEU A 84 -14.99 -15.05 7.73
CA LEU A 84 -14.66 -13.70 8.20
C LEU A 84 -14.87 -12.66 7.09
N ILE A 85 -14.30 -12.88 5.91
CA ILE A 85 -14.46 -11.99 4.74
C ILE A 85 -15.95 -11.84 4.40
N ARG A 86 -16.68 -12.96 4.35
CA ARG A 86 -18.12 -12.93 4.08
C ARG A 86 -18.89 -12.11 5.12
N SER A 87 -18.54 -12.25 6.41
CA SER A 87 -19.15 -11.46 7.48
C SER A 87 -18.92 -9.97 7.28
N MET A 88 -17.69 -9.58 6.98
CA MET A 88 -17.32 -8.17 6.76
C MET A 88 -18.09 -7.57 5.57
N ILE A 89 -18.08 -8.25 4.42
CA ILE A 89 -18.81 -7.80 3.23
C ILE A 89 -20.31 -7.63 3.52
N ARG A 90 -20.94 -8.58 4.22
CA ARG A 90 -22.38 -8.52 4.52
C ARG A 90 -22.78 -7.38 5.45
N THR A 91 -21.85 -6.86 6.23
CA THR A 91 -22.09 -5.79 7.21
C THR A 91 -21.48 -4.46 6.76
N GLY A 92 -21.04 -4.37 5.50
CA GLY A 92 -20.40 -3.17 4.94
C GLY A 92 -19.10 -2.79 5.66
N ARG A 93 -18.43 -3.73 6.33
CA ARG A 93 -17.13 -3.50 6.96
C ARG A 93 -16.02 -3.65 5.94
N ALA A 94 -15.03 -2.78 6.01
CA ALA A 94 -13.82 -2.86 5.23
C ALA A 94 -12.63 -3.36 6.06
N LEU A 95 -11.64 -3.96 5.41
CA LEU A 95 -10.37 -4.36 5.99
C LEU A 95 -9.22 -3.84 5.15
N PHE A 96 -8.31 -3.12 5.80
CA PHE A 96 -7.05 -2.67 5.20
C PHE A 96 -5.88 -3.24 6.02
N ALA A 97 -4.84 -3.74 5.34
CA ALA A 97 -3.63 -4.25 5.96
C ALA A 97 -2.47 -3.25 5.80
N ALA A 98 -1.99 -2.70 6.92
CA ALA A 98 -0.82 -1.85 6.99
C ALA A 98 0.34 -2.61 7.67
N HIS A 99 1.10 -3.35 6.86
CA HIS A 99 2.11 -4.29 7.34
C HIS A 99 3.54 -3.78 7.07
N THR A 100 4.36 -4.49 6.31
CA THR A 100 5.79 -4.17 6.16
C THR A 100 6.06 -2.78 5.56
N HIS A 101 5.17 -2.22 4.76
CA HIS A 101 5.29 -0.83 4.29
C HIS A 101 5.11 0.19 5.42
N ALA A 102 4.25 -0.10 6.42
CA ALA A 102 4.09 0.74 7.59
C ALA A 102 5.28 0.61 8.56
N ASP A 103 5.91 -0.58 8.63
CA ASP A 103 7.15 -0.78 9.39
C ASP A 103 8.35 -0.05 8.77
N SER A 104 8.37 0.02 7.44
CA SER A 104 9.47 0.60 6.66
C SER A 104 9.31 2.10 6.40
N ALA A 105 8.14 2.67 6.67
CA ALA A 105 7.90 4.11 6.52
C ALA A 105 8.68 4.93 7.58
N SER A 106 8.92 6.19 7.27
CA SER A 106 9.50 7.15 8.23
C SER A 106 8.73 8.48 8.16
N PRO A 107 7.97 8.84 9.23
CA PRO A 107 7.74 8.05 10.43
C PRO A 107 6.87 6.82 10.17
N GLY A 108 7.16 5.71 10.87
CA GLY A 108 6.44 4.45 10.74
C GLY A 108 6.15 3.80 12.09
N VAL A 109 5.69 2.54 12.04
CA VAL A 109 5.37 1.74 13.24
C VAL A 109 6.60 1.55 14.12
N SER A 110 7.78 1.30 13.51
CA SER A 110 9.03 1.12 14.23
C SER A 110 9.48 2.40 14.94
N ASP A 111 9.32 3.57 14.31
CA ASP A 111 9.61 4.87 14.92
C ASP A 111 8.67 5.17 16.09
N ALA A 112 7.37 4.87 15.92
CA ALA A 112 6.37 5.04 16.97
C ALA A 112 6.65 4.15 18.18
N LEU A 113 7.07 2.91 17.95
CA LEU A 113 7.46 1.98 19.03
C LEU A 113 8.70 2.47 19.77
N ALA A 114 9.73 2.90 19.05
CA ALA A 114 10.93 3.48 19.68
C ALA A 114 10.58 4.69 20.54
N GLY A 115 9.75 5.60 20.02
CA GLY A 115 9.27 6.78 20.77
C GLY A 115 8.47 6.40 22.02
N ALA A 116 7.59 5.42 21.94
CA ALA A 116 6.81 4.93 23.09
C ALA A 116 7.69 4.32 24.20
N LEU A 117 8.83 3.74 23.83
CA LEU A 117 9.83 3.20 24.75
C LEU A 117 10.85 4.24 25.23
N GLY A 118 10.77 5.49 24.76
CA GLY A 118 11.73 6.55 25.08
C GLY A 118 13.12 6.32 24.48
N LEU A 119 13.21 5.58 23.38
CA LEU A 119 14.48 5.27 22.71
C LEU A 119 14.80 6.35 21.67
N GLU A 120 16.08 6.66 21.53
CA GLU A 120 16.61 7.47 20.45
C GLU A 120 17.06 6.57 19.29
N VAL A 121 16.52 6.81 18.11
CA VAL A 121 16.82 6.02 16.91
C VAL A 121 18.10 6.56 16.28
N SER A 122 19.18 5.78 16.29
CA SER A 122 20.47 6.14 15.66
C SER A 122 20.59 5.67 14.21
N GLY A 123 19.71 4.80 13.74
CA GLY A 123 19.72 4.28 12.37
C GLY A 123 18.86 3.04 12.22
N VAL A 124 18.84 2.50 11.01
CA VAL A 124 18.10 1.29 10.64
C VAL A 124 19.06 0.10 10.45
N LEU A 125 18.62 -1.10 10.85
CA LEU A 125 19.45 -2.32 10.73
C LEU A 125 19.68 -2.75 9.28
N SER A 126 18.68 -2.58 8.43
CA SER A 126 18.75 -2.95 7.01
C SER A 126 18.14 -1.83 6.17
N PRO A 127 18.95 -0.89 5.68
CA PRO A 127 18.44 0.14 4.79
C PRO A 127 17.83 -0.49 3.53
N VAL A 128 16.62 -0.06 3.18
CA VAL A 128 16.06 -0.38 1.86
C VAL A 128 16.85 0.44 0.84
N PRO A 129 17.53 -0.19 -0.12
CA PRO A 129 18.23 0.56 -1.15
C PRO A 129 17.23 1.43 -1.90
N SER A 130 17.35 2.74 -1.76
CA SER A 130 16.71 3.64 -2.71
C SER A 130 17.47 3.46 -4.02
N GLY A 131 16.87 2.77 -4.99
CA GLY A 131 17.38 2.77 -6.36
C GLY A 131 17.56 4.22 -6.84
N PRO A 132 18.36 4.46 -7.86
CA PRO A 132 18.53 5.80 -8.40
C PRO A 132 17.16 6.40 -8.70
N ALA A 133 16.90 7.60 -8.17
CA ALA A 133 15.69 8.33 -8.50
C ALA A 133 15.67 8.55 -10.02
N LEU A 134 14.59 8.10 -10.66
CA LEU A 134 14.41 8.27 -12.09
C LEU A 134 13.28 9.27 -12.33
N ASP A 135 13.56 10.28 -13.15
CA ASP A 135 12.57 11.22 -13.62
C ASP A 135 11.94 10.70 -14.94
N LYS A 136 10.61 10.71 -15.00
CA LYS A 136 9.88 10.42 -16.23
C LYS A 136 9.70 11.70 -17.05
N TRP A 137 10.36 11.77 -18.21
CA TRP A 137 10.21 12.86 -19.15
C TRP A 137 9.21 12.50 -20.25
N VAL A 138 8.19 13.32 -20.42
CA VAL A 138 7.20 13.19 -21.51
C VAL A 138 7.32 14.42 -22.41
N VAL A 139 7.56 14.21 -23.71
CA VAL A 139 7.70 15.27 -24.69
C VAL A 139 6.71 15.05 -25.82
N PHE A 140 5.92 16.07 -26.13
CA PHE A 140 5.00 16.06 -27.25
C PHE A 140 5.68 16.65 -28.48
N VAL A 141 5.68 15.91 -29.60
CA VAL A 141 6.36 16.29 -30.83
C VAL A 141 5.56 15.77 -32.03
N PRO A 142 5.55 16.46 -33.19
CA PRO A 142 4.97 15.92 -34.40
C PRO A 142 5.61 14.55 -34.76
N SER A 143 4.79 13.60 -35.21
CA SER A 143 5.25 12.21 -35.46
C SER A 143 6.45 12.14 -36.40
N LYS A 144 6.56 13.04 -37.38
CA LYS A 144 7.69 13.10 -38.33
C LYS A 144 9.02 13.43 -37.66
N ASP A 145 9.00 14.12 -36.52
CA ASP A 145 10.19 14.58 -35.79
C ASP A 145 10.54 13.66 -34.58
N ALA A 146 9.68 12.69 -34.28
CA ALA A 146 9.79 11.83 -33.09
C ALA A 146 11.11 11.03 -33.05
N ALA A 147 11.56 10.50 -34.21
CA ALA A 147 12.78 9.73 -34.27
C ALA A 147 14.04 10.58 -34.01
N ALA A 148 14.07 11.78 -34.57
CA ALA A 148 15.20 12.71 -34.36
C ALA A 148 15.28 13.19 -32.92
N LEU A 149 14.13 13.55 -32.32
CA LEU A 149 14.05 13.96 -30.92
C LEU A 149 14.50 12.82 -29.98
N ARG A 150 14.00 11.61 -30.19
CA ARG A 150 14.38 10.45 -29.38
C ARG A 150 15.89 10.20 -29.43
N THR A 151 16.49 10.26 -30.60
CA THR A 151 17.96 10.13 -30.79
C THR A 151 18.71 11.22 -30.02
N ALA A 152 18.24 12.46 -30.08
CA ALA A 152 18.87 13.55 -29.35
C ALA A 152 18.75 13.39 -27.81
N MET A 153 17.59 12.94 -27.32
CA MET A 153 17.39 12.65 -25.90
C MET A 153 18.33 11.54 -25.40
N PHE A 154 18.49 10.47 -26.16
CA PHE A 154 19.43 9.40 -25.82
C PHE A 154 20.88 9.87 -25.82
N ALA A 155 21.28 10.70 -26.80
CA ALA A 155 22.61 11.31 -26.85
C ALA A 155 22.88 12.23 -25.65
N ALA A 156 21.83 12.84 -25.09
CA ALA A 156 21.87 13.63 -23.85
C ALA A 156 21.83 12.80 -22.56
N GLY A 157 21.78 11.46 -22.65
CA GLY A 157 21.80 10.54 -21.50
C GLY A 157 20.43 10.06 -21.01
N ALA A 158 19.34 10.44 -21.67
CA ALA A 158 18.02 9.91 -21.31
C ALA A 158 17.90 8.41 -21.65
N GLY A 159 16.98 7.71 -20.97
CA GLY A 159 16.67 6.31 -21.25
C GLY A 159 17.68 5.29 -20.69
N GLN A 160 18.47 5.67 -19.68
CA GLN A 160 19.33 4.75 -18.94
C GLN A 160 18.57 4.22 -17.73
N ILE A 161 18.31 2.90 -17.67
CA ILE A 161 17.62 2.24 -16.55
C ILE A 161 18.35 0.93 -16.24
N GLY A 162 19.13 0.90 -15.18
CA GLY A 162 19.98 -0.26 -14.85
C GLY A 162 20.94 -0.58 -16.01
N ASP A 163 20.90 -1.83 -16.48
CA ASP A 163 21.71 -2.31 -17.59
C ASP A 163 21.11 -1.98 -18.99
N TYR A 164 19.95 -1.33 -19.03
CA TYR A 164 19.27 -0.97 -20.27
C TYR A 164 19.60 0.47 -20.68
N SER A 165 19.71 0.69 -21.99
CA SER A 165 19.87 2.01 -22.59
C SER A 165 18.78 2.29 -23.62
N GLN A 166 18.58 3.58 -23.94
CA GLN A 166 17.60 4.01 -24.95
C GLN A 166 16.15 3.60 -24.66
N CYS A 167 15.80 3.47 -23.38
CA CYS A 167 14.44 3.14 -22.96
C CYS A 167 13.47 4.29 -23.31
N SER A 168 12.49 4.00 -24.17
CA SER A 168 11.40 4.93 -24.52
C SER A 168 10.20 4.17 -25.05
N TRP A 169 8.98 4.75 -24.94
CA TRP A 169 7.72 4.22 -25.49
C TRP A 169 6.81 5.36 -25.96
#